data_ae1803b25447c8885f4e4258e964e1b7
#
_entry.id   ae1803b25447c8885f4e4258e964e1b7
#
_cell.length_a   1.000
_cell.length_b   1.000
_cell.length_c   1.000
_cell.angle_alpha   90.00
_cell.angle_beta   90.00
_cell.angle_gamma   90.00
#
_symmetry.space_group_name_H-M   'P 1'
#
loop_
_entity.id
_entity.type
_entity.pdbx_description
1 polymer ?
#
loop_
_entity_poly.entity_id
_entity_poly.type
_entity_poly.pdbx_seq_one_letter_code
_entity_poly.pdbx_strand_id
1 'polypeptide(L)'
;MSYWSGTPCKRCYGGSKFFTLHSSLPFLHVPQWMPYEYDNSLSTTDALTALLRYMDERGEEVLHATTQIIIAPGYKYHIVRRMITNFHQPQSTLLLLVSAFIGDDWHRVYDYALAHDFRFLSYGDSSLLIP
;
A
#
# COMPACT_ATOMS: atom_id res chain seq x y z
N MET A 1 -5.31 -26.62 4.32
CA MET A 1 -4.79 -26.89 2.96
C MET A 1 -3.77 -25.83 2.65
N SER A 2 -2.54 -26.28 2.60
CA SER A 2 -1.31 -25.53 2.50
C SER A 2 -1.03 -25.09 1.06
N TYR A 3 -0.97 -23.79 0.79
CA TYR A 3 -0.36 -23.26 -0.42
C TYR A 3 0.41 -21.97 -0.09
N TRP A 4 1.57 -22.13 0.51
CA TRP A 4 2.62 -21.10 0.51
C TRP A 4 3.97 -21.80 0.62
N SER A 5 4.48 -22.28 -0.50
CA SER A 5 5.88 -22.68 -0.64
C SER A 5 6.44 -22.05 -1.92
N GLY A 6 6.88 -20.82 -1.82
CA GLY A 6 7.64 -20.13 -2.83
C GLY A 6 8.60 -19.18 -2.15
N THR A 7 9.78 -19.69 -1.76
CA THR A 7 10.88 -18.91 -1.22
C THR A 7 11.44 -18.00 -2.32
N PRO A 8 11.42 -16.66 -2.18
CA PRO A 8 12.06 -15.78 -3.15
C PRO A 8 13.58 -15.96 -3.08
N CYS A 9 14.19 -16.07 -4.23
CA CYS A 9 15.63 -16.21 -4.39
C CYS A 9 16.39 -15.00 -3.83
N LYS A 10 17.13 -15.19 -2.73
CA LYS A 10 17.87 -14.15 -1.98
C LYS A 10 19.17 -13.68 -2.66
N ARG A 11 19.42 -13.88 -3.95
CA ARG A 11 20.79 -13.78 -4.46
C ARG A 11 21.08 -12.74 -5.55
N CYS A 12 20.31 -11.74 -5.79
CA CYS A 12 20.64 -10.78 -6.84
C CYS A 12 20.33 -9.31 -6.54
N TYR A 13 20.80 -8.69 -5.45
CA TYR A 13 20.81 -7.22 -5.42
C TYR A 13 21.73 -6.66 -4.34
N GLY A 14 22.99 -6.38 -4.73
CA GLY A 14 23.88 -5.49 -4.00
C GLY A 14 23.96 -4.17 -4.75
N GLY A 15 23.64 -3.06 -4.10
CA GLY A 15 23.85 -1.72 -4.64
C GLY A 15 22.61 -0.83 -4.49
N SER A 16 22.84 0.37 -4.02
CA SER A 16 21.97 1.56 -3.82
C SER A 16 20.48 1.42 -4.26
N LYS A 17 19.56 1.26 -3.28
CA LYS A 17 18.38 0.40 -3.39
C LYS A 17 17.06 1.14 -3.31
N PHE A 18 16.89 2.19 -4.07
CA PHE A 18 15.63 2.92 -3.93
C PHE A 18 14.64 2.76 -5.08
N PHE A 19 15.14 2.50 -6.25
CA PHE A 19 14.30 2.16 -7.40
C PHE A 19 15.04 1.09 -8.19
N THR A 20 14.54 -0.13 -8.16
CA THR A 20 14.96 -1.11 -9.16
C THR A 20 14.40 -0.65 -10.48
N LEU A 21 15.17 0.17 -11.19
CA LEU A 21 14.96 0.38 -12.61
C LEU A 21 15.08 -0.99 -13.27
N HIS A 22 13.97 -1.61 -13.58
CA HIS A 22 13.96 -2.57 -14.65
C HIS A 22 14.34 -1.77 -15.90
N SER A 23 15.55 -1.98 -16.38
CA SER A 23 16.20 -1.25 -17.48
C SER A 23 15.47 -1.35 -18.83
N SER A 24 14.28 -1.92 -18.86
CA SER A 24 13.44 -2.09 -20.05
C SER A 24 12.13 -1.30 -20.03
N LEU A 25 11.78 -0.62 -18.92
CA LEU A 25 10.56 0.19 -18.85
C LEU A 25 10.93 1.67 -18.75
N PRO A 26 10.32 2.55 -19.57
CA PRO A 26 10.62 3.98 -19.58
C PRO A 26 10.05 4.74 -18.39
N PHE A 27 9.40 4.07 -17.43
CA PHE A 27 8.74 4.70 -16.28
C PHE A 27 8.89 3.85 -15.02
N LEU A 28 8.73 4.50 -13.87
CA LEU A 28 8.78 3.88 -12.56
C LEU A 28 7.62 2.90 -12.38
N HIS A 29 7.93 1.71 -11.84
CA HIS A 29 6.93 0.68 -11.55
C HIS A 29 7.13 0.14 -10.14
N VAL A 30 6.03 0.04 -9.37
CA VAL A 30 6.01 -0.57 -8.04
C VAL A 30 5.28 -1.90 -8.10
N PRO A 31 5.97 -3.03 -7.98
CA PRO A 31 5.37 -4.36 -7.94
C PRO A 31 4.50 -4.58 -6.71
N GLN A 32 3.63 -5.59 -6.79
CA GLN A 32 2.58 -5.87 -5.80
C GLN A 32 3.10 -6.02 -4.37
N TRP A 33 4.20 -6.73 -4.16
CA TRP A 33 4.74 -7.09 -2.84
C TRP A 33 5.96 -6.27 -2.42
N MET A 34 6.40 -5.34 -3.25
CA MET A 34 7.59 -4.53 -3.00
C MET A 34 7.62 -3.88 -1.60
N PRO A 35 6.51 -3.34 -1.05
CA PRO A 35 6.55 -2.70 0.28
C PRO A 35 6.85 -3.65 1.44
N TYR A 36 6.72 -4.96 1.23
CA TYR A 36 6.95 -5.99 2.25
C TYR A 36 8.33 -6.66 2.11
N GLU A 37 8.96 -6.52 0.95
CA GLU A 37 10.25 -7.12 0.64
C GLU A 37 11.43 -6.22 1.04
N TYR A 38 11.17 -4.92 1.11
CA TYR A 38 12.21 -3.93 1.40
C TYR A 38 11.90 -3.18 2.69
N ASP A 39 12.85 -3.20 3.63
CA ASP A 39 12.77 -2.33 4.79
C ASP A 39 13.15 -0.91 4.37
N ASN A 40 12.17 -0.03 4.41
CA ASN A 40 12.33 1.35 4.00
C ASN A 40 12.63 2.22 5.22
N SER A 41 13.90 2.49 5.44
CA SER A 41 14.38 3.36 6.53
C SER A 41 14.37 4.85 6.18
N LEU A 42 14.01 5.22 4.95
CA LEU A 42 13.97 6.63 4.54
C LEU A 42 12.81 7.38 5.17
N SER A 43 13.09 8.64 5.51
CA SER A 43 12.03 9.55 5.89
C SER A 43 11.16 9.91 4.67
N THR A 44 9.90 10.29 4.92
CA THR A 44 8.99 10.77 3.87
C THR A 44 9.60 11.93 3.07
N THR A 45 10.28 12.84 3.75
CA THR A 45 10.94 14.00 3.12
C THR A 45 12.05 13.57 2.18
N ASP A 46 12.90 12.63 2.61
CA ASP A 46 14.01 12.15 1.78
C ASP A 46 13.49 11.39 0.55
N ALA A 47 12.43 10.59 0.72
CA ALA A 47 11.79 9.88 -0.39
C ALA A 47 11.22 10.86 -1.44
N LEU A 48 10.50 11.90 -1.00
CA LEU A 48 9.96 12.91 -1.91
C LEU A 48 11.07 13.74 -2.57
N THR A 49 12.13 14.06 -1.84
CA THR A 49 13.29 14.77 -2.39
C THR A 49 14.00 13.94 -3.45
N ALA A 50 14.11 12.62 -3.23
CA ALA A 50 14.69 11.72 -4.22
C ALA A 50 13.86 11.65 -5.50
N LEU A 51 12.52 11.66 -5.39
CA LEU A 51 11.62 11.72 -6.55
C LEU A 51 11.76 13.04 -7.33
N LEU A 52 11.81 14.17 -6.63
CA LEU A 52 12.00 15.47 -7.26
C LEU A 52 13.34 15.53 -8.01
N ARG A 53 14.42 15.06 -7.40
CA ARG A 53 15.72 14.98 -8.05
C ARG A 53 15.68 14.10 -9.30
N TYR A 54 15.01 12.94 -9.24
CA TYR A 54 14.84 12.07 -10.39
C TYR A 54 14.13 12.77 -11.55
N MET A 55 13.09 13.57 -11.26
CA MET A 55 12.37 14.35 -12.27
C MET A 55 13.26 15.46 -12.86
N ASP A 56 13.96 16.21 -12.01
CA ASP A 56 14.85 17.31 -12.41
C ASP A 56 15.99 16.82 -13.34
N GLU A 57 16.62 15.69 -12.98
CA GLU A 57 17.69 15.08 -13.80
C GLU A 57 17.22 14.66 -15.21
N ARG A 58 15.92 14.40 -15.36
CA ARG A 58 15.30 14.01 -16.63
C ARG A 58 14.60 15.17 -17.36
N GLY A 59 14.50 16.32 -16.71
CA GLY A 59 13.75 17.47 -17.23
C GLY A 59 12.24 17.19 -17.34
N GLU A 60 11.70 16.32 -16.47
CA GLU A 60 10.30 15.93 -16.48
C GLU A 60 9.52 16.78 -15.48
N GLU A 61 8.47 17.47 -15.92
CA GLU A 61 7.55 18.21 -15.05
C GLU A 61 6.47 17.31 -14.43
N VAL A 62 6.24 16.13 -14.99
CA VAL A 62 5.23 15.17 -14.57
C VAL A 62 5.85 13.80 -14.35
N LEU A 63 5.64 13.23 -13.17
CA LEU A 63 6.08 11.88 -12.86
C LEU A 63 5.10 10.84 -13.42
N HIS A 64 5.56 10.05 -14.37
CA HIS A 64 4.84 8.90 -14.88
C HIS A 64 5.28 7.63 -14.14
N ALA A 65 4.36 7.02 -13.41
CA ALA A 65 4.62 5.81 -12.66
C ALA A 65 3.43 4.86 -12.72
N THR A 66 3.67 3.57 -12.54
CA THR A 66 2.64 2.54 -12.42
C THR A 66 2.80 1.78 -11.11
N THR A 67 1.70 1.25 -10.59
CA THR A 67 1.73 0.45 -9.37
C THR A 67 0.74 -0.70 -9.46
N GLN A 68 1.13 -1.84 -8.89
CA GLN A 68 0.27 -2.99 -8.64
C GLN A 68 0.18 -3.29 -7.14
N ILE A 69 0.56 -2.34 -6.30
CA ILE A 69 0.66 -2.52 -4.85
C ILE A 69 -0.63 -3.09 -4.26
N ILE A 70 -0.48 -4.06 -3.37
CA ILE A 70 -1.53 -4.49 -2.44
C ILE A 70 -1.19 -3.99 -1.04
N ILE A 71 -2.18 -3.42 -0.36
CA ILE A 71 -2.05 -3.01 1.04
C ILE A 71 -2.79 -4.02 1.90
N ALA A 72 -2.03 -4.74 2.73
CA ALA A 72 -2.50 -5.81 3.59
C ALA A 72 -1.88 -5.66 5.00
N PRO A 73 -2.35 -6.41 6.01
CA PRO A 73 -1.75 -6.40 7.35
C PRO A 73 -0.22 -6.57 7.30
N GLY A 74 0.50 -5.72 8.05
CA GLY A 74 1.95 -5.60 8.01
C GLY A 74 2.47 -4.42 7.16
N TYR A 75 1.61 -3.76 6.37
CA TYR A 75 1.98 -2.54 5.67
C TYR A 75 2.18 -1.38 6.65
N LYS A 76 3.31 -0.64 6.50
CA LYS A 76 3.62 0.53 7.31
C LYS A 76 3.20 1.80 6.59
N TYR A 77 2.20 2.51 7.13
CA TYR A 77 1.77 3.81 6.60
C TYR A 77 2.74 4.91 7.02
N HIS A 78 3.31 5.63 6.05
CA HIS A 78 4.28 6.70 6.30
C HIS A 78 3.65 8.11 6.23
N ILE A 79 2.65 8.30 5.39
CA ILE A 79 2.05 9.61 5.12
C ILE A 79 0.59 9.66 5.60
N VAL A 80 -0.20 8.64 5.24
CA VAL A 80 -1.64 8.60 5.54
C VAL A 80 -1.86 8.42 7.03
N ARG A 81 -2.62 9.35 7.65
CA ARG A 81 -2.95 9.34 9.07
C ARG A 81 -4.45 9.16 9.35
N ARG A 82 -5.27 9.34 8.33
CA ARG A 82 -6.73 9.19 8.41
C ARG A 82 -7.22 8.63 7.08
N MET A 83 -8.25 7.81 7.13
CA MET A 83 -8.83 7.21 5.93
C MET A 83 -10.35 7.31 5.99
N ILE A 84 -10.95 7.78 4.90
CA ILE A 84 -12.40 7.71 4.69
C ILE A 84 -12.65 6.61 3.66
N THR A 85 -13.50 5.66 4.03
CA THR A 85 -13.86 4.56 3.14
C THR A 85 -15.29 4.10 3.39
N ASN A 86 -15.91 3.50 2.39
CA ASN A 86 -17.20 2.82 2.58
C ASN A 86 -17.00 1.49 3.30
N PHE A 87 -18.09 0.93 3.83
CA PHE A 87 -18.07 -0.44 4.33
C PHE A 87 -18.01 -1.43 3.17
N HIS A 88 -17.04 -2.35 3.24
CA HIS A 88 -16.76 -3.34 2.21
C HIS A 88 -17.28 -4.72 2.60
N GLN A 89 -17.60 -5.56 1.62
CA GLN A 89 -18.04 -6.93 1.88
C GLN A 89 -16.91 -7.77 2.48
N PRO A 90 -17.26 -8.76 3.32
CA PRO A 90 -16.33 -9.79 3.78
C PRO A 90 -15.59 -10.44 2.59
N GLN A 91 -14.34 -10.83 2.80
CA GLN A 91 -13.47 -11.46 1.80
C GLN A 91 -13.08 -10.57 0.61
N SER A 92 -13.31 -9.28 0.69
CA SER A 92 -12.82 -8.32 -0.30
C SER A 92 -11.39 -7.90 0.02
N THR A 93 -10.58 -7.64 -1.03
CA THR A 93 -9.21 -7.10 -0.86
C THR A 93 -9.20 -5.70 -0.23
N LEU A 94 -10.31 -4.97 -0.32
CA LEU A 94 -10.46 -3.67 0.32
C LEU A 94 -10.55 -3.79 1.85
N LEU A 95 -11.02 -4.94 2.37
CA LEU A 95 -10.98 -5.19 3.80
C LEU A 95 -9.56 -5.40 4.32
N LEU A 96 -8.65 -5.90 3.48
CA LEU A 96 -7.22 -5.98 3.81
C LEU A 96 -6.62 -4.58 4.03
N LEU A 97 -7.01 -3.60 3.21
CA LEU A 97 -6.62 -2.20 3.37
C LEU A 97 -7.09 -1.63 4.72
N VAL A 98 -8.34 -1.88 5.09
CA VAL A 98 -8.91 -1.45 6.38
C VAL A 98 -8.18 -2.11 7.55
N SER A 99 -7.99 -3.42 7.51
CA SER A 99 -7.30 -4.17 8.56
C SER A 99 -5.82 -3.78 8.68
N ALA A 100 -5.17 -3.45 7.57
CA ALA A 100 -3.81 -2.92 7.59
C ALA A 100 -3.73 -1.54 8.26
N PHE A 101 -4.81 -0.76 8.20
CA PHE A 101 -4.84 0.62 8.71
C PHE A 101 -5.17 0.71 10.20
N ILE A 102 -6.16 -0.05 10.68
CA ILE A 102 -6.64 -0.01 12.07
C ILE A 102 -6.35 -1.28 12.87
N GLY A 103 -5.56 -2.21 12.32
CA GLY A 103 -5.26 -3.48 12.99
C GLY A 103 -6.52 -4.29 13.28
N ASP A 104 -6.53 -5.01 14.40
CA ASP A 104 -7.63 -5.90 14.79
C ASP A 104 -8.95 -5.17 15.14
N ASP A 105 -8.90 -3.86 15.34
CA ASP A 105 -10.10 -3.05 15.60
C ASP A 105 -11.11 -3.06 14.44
N TRP A 106 -10.70 -3.49 13.24
CA TRP A 106 -11.62 -3.61 12.12
C TRP A 106 -12.79 -4.56 12.43
N HIS A 107 -12.58 -5.62 13.22
CA HIS A 107 -13.65 -6.53 13.65
C HIS A 107 -14.73 -5.76 14.42
N ARG A 108 -14.32 -4.98 15.42
CA ARG A 108 -15.26 -4.19 16.26
C ARG A 108 -16.05 -3.18 15.42
N VAL A 109 -15.39 -2.53 14.47
CA VAL A 109 -16.03 -1.55 13.56
C VAL A 109 -17.08 -2.23 12.69
N TYR A 110 -16.76 -3.38 12.13
CA TYR A 110 -17.67 -4.12 11.25
C TYR A 110 -18.81 -4.81 12.01
N ASP A 111 -18.55 -5.36 13.20
CA ASP A 111 -19.59 -5.92 14.07
C ASP A 111 -20.60 -4.84 14.48
N TYR A 112 -20.11 -3.65 14.82
CA TYR A 112 -20.96 -2.50 15.11
C TYR A 112 -21.82 -2.11 13.90
N ALA A 113 -21.23 -2.01 12.72
CA ALA A 113 -21.94 -1.64 11.51
C ALA A 113 -23.04 -2.65 11.15
N LEU A 114 -22.75 -3.96 11.29
CA LEU A 114 -23.74 -5.02 11.06
C LEU A 114 -24.89 -5.00 12.08
N ALA A 115 -24.59 -4.67 13.33
CA ALA A 115 -25.61 -4.60 14.41
C ALA A 115 -26.51 -3.34 14.30
N HIS A 116 -26.12 -2.33 13.49
CA HIS A 116 -26.82 -1.05 13.39
C HIS A 116 -27.33 -0.75 11.97
N ASP A 117 -27.53 -1.78 11.15
CA ASP A 117 -28.12 -1.67 9.81
C ASP A 117 -27.37 -0.73 8.85
N PHE A 118 -26.03 -0.62 9.01
CA PHE A 118 -25.21 0.14 8.07
C PHE A 118 -25.23 -0.49 6.69
N ARG A 119 -25.31 0.35 5.67
CA ARG A 119 -25.31 -0.07 4.29
C ARG A 119 -23.88 -0.22 3.78
N PHE A 120 -23.67 -1.25 2.99
CA PHE A 120 -22.38 -1.61 2.44
C PHE A 120 -22.25 -1.22 0.96
N LEU A 121 -21.00 -1.22 0.45
CA LEU A 121 -20.63 -0.93 -0.94
C LEU A 121 -20.74 0.57 -1.32
N SER A 122 -20.71 0.84 -2.63
CA SER A 122 -20.51 2.18 -3.21
C SER A 122 -21.61 3.20 -2.88
N TYR A 123 -22.80 2.73 -2.57
CA TYR A 123 -23.94 3.57 -2.17
C TYR A 123 -24.29 3.41 -0.69
N GLY A 124 -23.35 2.85 0.06
CA GLY A 124 -23.50 2.59 1.48
C GLY A 124 -23.02 3.72 2.37
N ASP A 125 -22.99 3.41 3.66
CA ASP A 125 -22.48 4.31 4.68
C ASP A 125 -20.95 4.33 4.64
N SER A 126 -20.35 5.44 5.11
CA SER A 126 -18.90 5.62 5.12
C SER A 126 -18.38 5.67 6.54
N SER A 127 -17.14 5.26 6.71
CA SER A 127 -16.40 5.34 7.97
C SER A 127 -15.21 6.28 7.85
N LEU A 128 -14.95 7.04 8.93
CA LEU A 128 -13.69 7.77 9.11
C LEU A 128 -12.83 6.98 10.09
N LEU A 129 -11.73 6.42 9.60
CA LEU A 129 -10.79 5.62 10.37
C LEU A 129 -9.63 6.49 10.84
N ILE A 130 -9.35 6.43 12.14
CA ILE A 130 -8.26 7.15 12.82
C ILE A 130 -7.61 6.13 13.75
N PRO A 131 -6.42 5.57 13.38
CA PRO A 131 -5.71 4.60 14.21
C PRO A 131 -5.11 5.22 15.46
#